data_29267c6d8db42ffacfdb414df7e04331
#
_entry.id   29267c6d8db42ffacfdb414df7e04331
#
_cell.length_a   1.000
_cell.length_b   1.000
_cell.length_c   1.000
_cell.angle_alpha   90.00
_cell.angle_beta   90.00
_cell.angle_gamma   90.00
#
_symmetry.space_group_name_H-M   'P 1'
#
loop_
_entity.id
_entity.type
_entity.pdbx_description
1 polymer ?
#
loop_
_entity_poly.entity_id
_entity_poly.type
_entity_poly.pdbx_seq_one_letter_code
_entity_poly.pdbx_strand_id
1 'polypeptide(L)'
;GAAGTSADLVVVAGLGSADAEELTADRLRRAAGAGVHASGGATSITFALPAADAEGAVAVAEGAALGAYADTRYKSKVTETDEVEADAPEVRRIAVVAPEGAGELEAGFARAAVLGRQMSYARYLVNTPANHLYPESFVASVQAAAPAGIEVEVLDDTQLREMGAGALYGVGMGSERKPRIAVLRYRPQNATQHVAVVGKGITFDTGGISLKPGASMFTMKMDMGGAAAVAGAVFAAAELGVE
;
A
#
# COMPACT_ATOMS: atom_id res chain seq x y z
N GLY A 1 32.03 4.98 -10.07
CA GLY A 1 30.78 5.66 -10.38
C GLY A 1 30.49 5.64 -11.87
N ALA A 2 29.22 5.77 -12.28
CA ALA A 2 28.87 5.88 -13.70
C ALA A 2 29.50 7.15 -14.28
N ALA A 3 30.06 7.05 -15.50
CA ALA A 3 30.84 8.12 -16.12
C ALA A 3 30.09 9.47 -16.10
N GLY A 4 30.68 10.49 -15.50
CA GLY A 4 30.12 11.84 -15.39
C GLY A 4 29.14 12.08 -14.23
N THR A 5 28.94 11.10 -13.35
CA THR A 5 28.07 11.24 -12.15
C THR A 5 28.81 10.81 -10.88
N SER A 6 28.33 11.26 -9.72
CA SER A 6 28.77 10.76 -8.40
C SER A 6 27.96 9.55 -7.91
N ALA A 7 27.04 9.04 -8.73
CA ALA A 7 26.20 7.90 -8.39
C ALA A 7 26.96 6.58 -8.57
N ASP A 8 26.75 5.62 -7.68
CA ASP A 8 27.29 4.26 -7.78
C ASP A 8 26.59 3.45 -8.88
N LEU A 9 25.30 3.71 -9.11
CA LEU A 9 24.45 3.06 -10.10
C LEU A 9 23.65 4.10 -10.89
N VAL A 10 23.59 3.94 -12.20
CA VAL A 10 22.66 4.66 -13.07
C VAL A 10 21.69 3.67 -13.71
N VAL A 11 20.41 3.89 -13.51
CA VAL A 11 19.31 3.10 -14.10
C VAL A 11 18.67 3.93 -15.21
N VAL A 12 18.53 3.34 -16.41
CA VAL A 12 17.81 3.94 -17.52
C VAL A 12 16.43 3.31 -17.62
N ALA A 13 15.39 4.14 -17.50
CA ALA A 13 14.00 3.72 -17.63
C ALA A 13 13.42 4.17 -18.96
N GLY A 14 12.84 3.24 -19.74
CA GLY A 14 12.18 3.55 -21.00
C GLY A 14 10.85 4.27 -20.75
N LEU A 15 10.60 5.32 -21.53
CA LEU A 15 9.36 6.12 -21.46
C LEU A 15 8.36 5.79 -22.58
N GLY A 16 8.68 4.83 -23.43
CA GLY A 16 7.88 4.44 -24.60
C GLY A 16 8.44 4.98 -25.91
N SER A 17 7.62 5.01 -26.97
CA SER A 17 8.04 5.50 -28.29
C SER A 17 8.37 6.99 -28.27
N ALA A 18 9.41 7.38 -28.99
CA ALA A 18 9.78 8.79 -29.20
C ALA A 18 8.73 9.57 -30.03
N ASP A 19 7.91 8.85 -30.81
CA ASP A 19 6.82 9.42 -31.60
C ASP A 19 5.54 9.67 -30.80
N ALA A 20 5.53 9.37 -29.49
CA ALA A 20 4.40 9.68 -28.64
C ALA A 20 4.31 11.20 -28.45
N GLU A 21 3.23 11.78 -28.95
CA GLU A 21 2.99 13.23 -28.96
C GLU A 21 3.03 13.90 -27.58
N GLU A 22 2.94 13.14 -26.50
CA GLU A 22 2.96 13.70 -25.15
C GLU A 22 3.48 12.71 -24.09
N LEU A 23 4.39 13.17 -23.24
CA LEU A 23 4.86 12.44 -22.08
C LEU A 23 3.87 12.61 -20.92
N THR A 24 2.96 11.67 -20.75
CA THR A 24 1.91 11.75 -19.74
C THR A 24 2.43 11.48 -18.32
N ALA A 25 1.74 12.03 -17.31
CA ALA A 25 1.98 11.75 -15.90
C ALA A 25 1.98 10.23 -15.60
N ASP A 26 1.12 9.45 -16.26
CA ASP A 26 1.09 7.99 -16.08
C ASP A 26 2.36 7.29 -16.56
N ARG A 27 2.93 7.73 -17.69
CA ARG A 27 4.21 7.19 -18.18
C ARG A 27 5.35 7.50 -17.24
N LEU A 28 5.40 8.73 -16.71
CA LEU A 28 6.40 9.14 -15.69
C LEU A 28 6.26 8.32 -14.42
N ARG A 29 5.04 8.13 -13.93
CA ARG A 29 4.73 7.31 -12.75
C ARG A 29 5.20 5.86 -12.92
N ARG A 30 4.91 5.23 -14.04
CA ARG A 30 5.35 3.86 -14.35
C ARG A 30 6.87 3.75 -14.48
N ALA A 31 7.51 4.70 -15.15
CA ALA A 31 8.96 4.70 -15.30
C ALA A 31 9.67 4.86 -13.96
N ALA A 32 9.16 5.72 -13.07
CA ALA A 32 9.71 5.89 -11.73
C ALA A 32 9.57 4.61 -10.89
N GLY A 33 8.41 3.96 -10.90
CA GLY A 33 8.22 2.68 -10.23
C GLY A 33 9.16 1.58 -10.76
N ALA A 34 9.31 1.48 -12.07
CA ALA A 34 10.27 0.55 -12.69
C ALA A 34 11.72 0.87 -12.31
N GLY A 35 12.07 2.17 -12.23
CA GLY A 35 13.40 2.63 -11.79
C GLY A 35 13.72 2.19 -10.37
N VAL A 36 12.78 2.27 -9.43
CA VAL A 36 12.97 1.75 -8.07
C VAL A 36 13.23 0.24 -8.08
N HIS A 37 12.45 -0.54 -8.82
CA HIS A 37 12.66 -1.98 -8.90
C HIS A 37 14.01 -2.36 -9.51
N ALA A 38 14.50 -1.58 -10.47
CA ALA A 38 15.79 -1.80 -11.12
C ALA A 38 16.99 -1.29 -10.30
N SER A 39 16.75 -0.55 -9.22
CA SER A 39 17.81 0.07 -8.41
C SER A 39 18.54 -0.90 -7.47
N GLY A 40 18.13 -2.17 -7.43
CA GLY A 40 18.86 -3.23 -6.73
C GLY A 40 19.01 -3.05 -5.22
N GLY A 41 18.06 -2.40 -4.56
CA GLY A 41 18.12 -2.16 -3.11
C GLY A 41 18.89 -0.91 -2.70
N ALA A 42 19.07 0.05 -3.61
CA ALA A 42 19.60 1.37 -3.27
C ALA A 42 18.74 2.05 -2.19
N THR A 43 19.37 2.61 -1.17
CA THR A 43 18.69 3.31 -0.07
C THR A 43 18.33 4.76 -0.42
N SER A 44 18.97 5.33 -1.44
CA SER A 44 18.73 6.69 -1.93
C SER A 44 18.65 6.68 -3.45
N ILE A 45 17.58 7.20 -4.01
CA ILE A 45 17.35 7.24 -5.45
C ILE A 45 17.01 8.66 -5.85
N THR A 46 17.72 9.18 -6.87
CA THR A 46 17.39 10.47 -7.49
C THR A 46 16.86 10.22 -8.90
N PHE A 47 15.66 10.71 -9.17
CA PHE A 47 15.01 10.64 -10.47
C PHE A 47 15.28 11.90 -11.28
N ALA A 48 15.87 11.72 -12.46
CA ALA A 48 16.08 12.76 -13.48
C ALA A 48 15.24 12.43 -14.72
N LEU A 49 13.94 12.16 -14.52
CA LEU A 49 12.98 11.95 -15.60
C LEU A 49 12.55 13.30 -16.16
N PRO A 50 12.21 13.41 -17.47
CA PRO A 50 11.88 14.67 -18.12
C PRO A 50 10.47 15.16 -17.76
N ALA A 51 10.25 15.50 -16.50
CA ALA A 51 9.03 16.15 -16.05
C ALA A 51 9.03 17.61 -16.52
N ALA A 52 8.03 17.99 -17.32
CA ALA A 52 7.95 19.33 -17.88
C ALA A 52 7.39 20.37 -16.88
N ASP A 53 6.65 19.91 -15.88
CA ASP A 53 5.91 20.74 -14.93
C ASP A 53 5.82 20.07 -13.53
N ALA A 54 5.09 20.72 -12.63
CA ALA A 54 4.87 20.23 -11.28
C ALA A 54 4.08 18.91 -11.24
N GLU A 55 3.09 18.75 -12.12
CA GLU A 55 2.28 17.52 -12.21
C GLU A 55 3.14 16.32 -12.58
N GLY A 56 4.01 16.48 -13.58
CA GLY A 56 4.96 15.44 -13.97
C GLY A 56 5.94 15.08 -12.86
N ALA A 57 6.48 16.07 -12.15
CA ALA A 57 7.38 15.84 -11.01
C ALA A 57 6.69 15.10 -9.86
N VAL A 58 5.45 15.45 -9.54
CA VAL A 58 4.63 14.74 -8.54
C VAL A 58 4.32 13.31 -8.99
N ALA A 59 4.01 13.10 -10.27
CA ALA A 59 3.79 11.77 -10.81
C ALA A 59 5.03 10.86 -10.68
N VAL A 60 6.23 11.41 -10.87
CA VAL A 60 7.49 10.69 -10.62
C VAL A 60 7.60 10.29 -9.14
N ALA A 61 7.33 11.21 -8.22
CA ALA A 61 7.37 10.94 -6.78
C ALA A 61 6.34 9.87 -6.37
N GLU A 62 5.11 9.95 -6.89
CA GLU A 62 4.06 8.94 -6.67
C GLU A 62 4.52 7.56 -7.16
N GLY A 63 5.01 7.49 -8.39
CA GLY A 63 5.50 6.23 -8.97
C GLY A 63 6.64 5.61 -8.18
N ALA A 64 7.58 6.43 -7.74
CA ALA A 64 8.70 6.00 -6.92
C ALA A 64 8.25 5.50 -5.55
N ALA A 65 7.34 6.21 -4.88
CA ALA A 65 6.78 5.80 -3.59
C ALA A 65 6.01 4.48 -3.68
N LEU A 66 5.22 4.29 -4.75
CA LEU A 66 4.49 3.05 -5.01
C LEU A 66 5.42 1.87 -5.34
N GLY A 67 6.52 2.14 -6.05
CA GLY A 67 7.54 1.15 -6.41
C GLY A 67 8.45 0.74 -5.24
N ALA A 68 8.52 1.56 -4.20
CA ALA A 68 9.43 1.34 -3.07
C ALA A 68 9.01 0.19 -2.13
N TYR A 69 7.77 -0.29 -2.22
CA TYR A 69 7.32 -1.40 -1.39
C TYR A 69 7.97 -2.72 -1.80
N ALA A 70 8.60 -3.38 -0.84
CA ALA A 70 9.10 -4.75 -0.95
C ALA A 70 8.66 -5.55 0.28
N ASP A 71 8.18 -6.78 0.08
CA ASP A 71 7.90 -7.70 1.18
C ASP A 71 8.99 -8.76 1.29
N THR A 72 9.81 -8.64 2.30
CA THR A 72 10.94 -9.54 2.57
C THR A 72 10.72 -10.43 3.80
N ARG A 73 9.61 -10.23 4.54
CA ARG A 73 9.34 -10.85 5.85
C ARG A 73 9.39 -12.38 5.86
N TYR A 74 9.04 -13.01 4.75
CA TYR A 74 8.94 -14.48 4.65
C TYR A 74 9.95 -15.06 3.66
N LYS A 75 10.96 -14.28 3.25
CA LYS A 75 12.03 -14.77 2.40
C LYS A 75 13.15 -15.36 3.26
N SER A 76 13.68 -16.51 2.85
CA SER A 76 14.89 -17.04 3.46
C SER A 76 16.04 -16.08 3.20
N LYS A 77 16.76 -15.70 4.25
CA LYS A 77 18.03 -14.97 4.12
C LYS A 77 19.08 -16.00 3.68
N VAL A 78 19.46 -15.97 2.42
CA VAL A 78 20.60 -16.76 1.92
C VAL A 78 21.83 -15.88 2.10
N THR A 79 22.51 -16.02 3.23
CA THR A 79 23.86 -15.49 3.40
C THR A 79 24.81 -16.67 3.51
N GLU A 80 25.92 -16.64 2.77
CA GLU A 80 27.00 -17.61 2.90
C GLU A 80 27.75 -17.48 4.24
N THR A 81 27.42 -16.46 5.02
CA THR A 81 27.92 -16.21 6.36
C THR A 81 26.73 -16.14 7.33
N ASP A 82 26.81 -16.82 8.47
CA ASP A 82 25.79 -16.88 9.53
C ASP A 82 25.46 -15.53 10.20
N GLU A 83 25.90 -14.42 9.66
CA GLU A 83 25.53 -13.09 10.10
C GLU A 83 24.18 -12.73 9.48
N VAL A 84 23.14 -12.68 10.33
CA VAL A 84 21.81 -12.22 9.99
C VAL A 84 21.89 -10.74 9.64
N GLU A 85 22.16 -10.43 8.38
CA GLU A 85 21.98 -9.06 7.90
C GLU A 85 20.51 -8.68 8.01
N ALA A 86 20.30 -7.50 8.59
CA ALA A 86 19.02 -6.84 8.68
C ALA A 86 18.33 -6.78 7.30
N ASP A 87 17.02 -6.65 7.30
CA ASP A 87 16.15 -6.55 6.14
C ASP A 87 16.79 -5.86 4.94
N ALA A 88 16.42 -6.34 3.73
CA ALA A 88 16.86 -5.68 2.49
C ALA A 88 16.72 -4.16 2.63
N PRO A 89 17.74 -3.38 2.23
CA PRO A 89 17.73 -1.95 2.47
C PRO A 89 16.47 -1.32 1.88
N GLU A 90 15.68 -0.74 2.75
CA GLU A 90 14.48 -0.02 2.37
C GLU A 90 14.88 1.30 1.71
N VAL A 91 14.22 1.66 0.62
CA VAL A 91 14.42 2.98 -0.01
C VAL A 91 13.99 4.04 1.00
N ARG A 92 14.97 4.77 1.57
CA ARG A 92 14.74 5.77 2.62
C ARG A 92 14.63 7.18 2.08
N ARG A 93 15.18 7.42 0.89
CA ARG A 93 15.21 8.74 0.27
C ARG A 93 14.90 8.66 -1.21
N ILE A 94 13.84 9.37 -1.60
CA ILE A 94 13.50 9.61 -3.00
C ILE A 94 13.66 11.11 -3.25
N ALA A 95 14.46 11.46 -4.24
CA ALA A 95 14.61 12.82 -4.73
C ALA A 95 14.17 12.88 -6.19
N VAL A 96 13.57 13.99 -6.58
CA VAL A 96 13.11 14.24 -7.96
C VAL A 96 13.74 15.53 -8.45
N VAL A 97 14.39 15.47 -9.60
CA VAL A 97 14.83 16.70 -10.29
C VAL A 97 13.59 17.34 -10.88
N ALA A 98 13.22 18.49 -10.35
CA ALA A 98 12.04 19.23 -10.76
C ALA A 98 12.41 20.38 -11.72
N PRO A 99 11.50 20.81 -12.60
CA PRO A 99 11.70 21.98 -13.44
C PRO A 99 11.79 23.26 -12.61
N GLU A 100 12.49 24.27 -13.13
CA GLU A 100 12.59 25.58 -12.49
C GLU A 100 11.20 26.23 -12.33
N GLY A 101 10.96 26.86 -11.18
CA GLY A 101 9.68 27.54 -10.91
C GLY A 101 8.52 26.65 -10.50
N ALA A 102 8.74 25.36 -10.21
CA ALA A 102 7.72 24.44 -9.73
C ALA A 102 7.36 24.73 -8.24
N GLY A 103 6.70 25.85 -7.95
CA GLY A 103 6.48 26.38 -6.60
C GLY A 103 5.54 25.57 -5.68
N GLU A 104 4.78 24.60 -6.17
CA GLU A 104 3.77 23.84 -5.39
C GLU A 104 4.13 22.37 -5.21
N LEU A 105 5.41 22.01 -5.29
CA LEU A 105 5.85 20.62 -5.23
C LEU A 105 5.76 20.01 -3.84
N GLU A 106 5.90 20.81 -2.78
CA GLU A 106 5.94 20.30 -1.40
C GLU A 106 4.64 19.59 -1.02
N ALA A 107 3.50 20.18 -1.30
CA ALA A 107 2.19 19.57 -1.03
C ALA A 107 1.97 18.30 -1.89
N GLY A 108 2.38 18.33 -3.16
CA GLY A 108 2.32 17.18 -4.06
C GLY A 108 3.20 16.03 -3.60
N PHE A 109 4.41 16.31 -3.15
CA PHE A 109 5.32 15.28 -2.62
C PHE A 109 4.86 14.74 -1.27
N ALA A 110 4.32 15.59 -0.38
CA ALA A 110 3.72 15.14 0.87
C ALA A 110 2.54 14.19 0.59
N ARG A 111 1.67 14.55 -0.36
CA ARG A 111 0.57 13.68 -0.80
C ARG A 111 1.08 12.35 -1.38
N ALA A 112 2.09 12.37 -2.25
CA ALA A 112 2.69 11.16 -2.81
C ALA A 112 3.26 10.24 -1.71
N ALA A 113 3.88 10.81 -0.68
CA ALA A 113 4.40 10.05 0.45
C ALA A 113 3.28 9.39 1.28
N VAL A 114 2.17 10.10 1.53
CA VAL A 114 0.99 9.54 2.22
C VAL A 114 0.42 8.38 1.42
N LEU A 115 0.14 8.59 0.14
CA LEU A 115 -0.41 7.56 -0.74
C LEU A 115 0.51 6.32 -0.81
N GLY A 116 1.81 6.54 -0.94
CA GLY A 116 2.81 5.47 -0.96
C GLY A 116 2.79 4.63 0.32
N ARG A 117 2.75 5.27 1.50
CA ARG A 117 2.65 4.58 2.80
C ARG A 117 1.37 3.77 2.92
N GLN A 118 0.22 4.36 2.61
CA GLN A 118 -1.07 3.70 2.79
C GLN A 118 -1.30 2.55 1.79
N MET A 119 -0.83 2.70 0.56
CA MET A 119 -0.82 1.58 -0.40
C MET A 119 0.17 0.48 0.00
N SER A 120 1.32 0.83 0.56
CA SER A 120 2.28 -0.14 1.11
C SER A 120 1.68 -0.89 2.29
N TYR A 121 0.94 -0.21 3.18
CA TYR A 121 0.21 -0.85 4.27
C TYR A 121 -0.85 -1.84 3.78
N ALA A 122 -1.67 -1.45 2.79
CA ALA A 122 -2.64 -2.36 2.19
C ALA A 122 -1.95 -3.60 1.56
N ARG A 123 -0.85 -3.41 0.85
CA ARG A 123 -0.05 -4.51 0.27
C ARG A 123 0.60 -5.39 1.34
N TYR A 124 1.06 -4.78 2.44
CA TYR A 124 1.56 -5.51 3.60
C TYR A 124 0.51 -6.47 4.16
N LEU A 125 -0.73 -6.01 4.35
CA LEU A 125 -1.84 -6.84 4.81
C LEU A 125 -2.15 -7.97 3.83
N VAL A 126 -2.27 -7.66 2.53
CA VAL A 126 -2.57 -8.64 1.47
C VAL A 126 -1.48 -9.71 1.35
N ASN A 127 -0.21 -9.35 1.55
CA ASN A 127 0.90 -10.28 1.46
C ASN A 127 1.05 -11.15 2.73
N THR A 128 0.49 -10.73 3.85
CA THR A 128 0.58 -11.48 5.10
C THR A 128 -0.17 -12.81 5.00
N PRO A 129 0.47 -13.96 5.28
CA PRO A 129 -0.19 -15.26 5.25
C PRO A 129 -1.32 -15.38 6.27
N ALA A 130 -2.35 -16.16 5.95
CA ALA A 130 -3.58 -16.27 6.74
C ALA A 130 -3.40 -16.92 8.13
N ASN A 131 -2.30 -17.60 8.37
CA ASN A 131 -1.93 -18.09 9.72
C ASN A 131 -1.45 -16.95 10.63
N HIS A 132 -1.02 -15.82 10.07
CA HIS A 132 -0.65 -14.60 10.79
C HIS A 132 -1.72 -13.53 10.69
N LEU A 133 -2.45 -13.45 9.57
CA LEU A 133 -3.52 -12.48 9.35
C LEU A 133 -4.89 -13.18 9.35
N TYR A 134 -5.55 -13.16 10.47
CA TYR A 134 -6.91 -13.66 10.70
C TYR A 134 -7.78 -12.51 11.27
N PRO A 135 -9.11 -12.65 11.43
CA PRO A 135 -9.98 -11.51 11.75
C PRO A 135 -9.51 -10.65 12.92
N GLU A 136 -9.09 -11.25 14.01
CA GLU A 136 -8.63 -10.53 15.20
C GLU A 136 -7.30 -9.79 14.94
N SER A 137 -6.31 -10.45 14.33
CA SER A 137 -5.01 -9.83 14.06
C SER A 137 -5.09 -8.77 12.96
N PHE A 138 -6.01 -8.93 11.98
CA PHE A 138 -6.31 -7.88 11.01
C PHE A 138 -6.80 -6.60 11.71
N VAL A 139 -7.80 -6.74 12.58
CA VAL A 139 -8.35 -5.61 13.34
C VAL A 139 -7.30 -4.98 14.25
N ALA A 140 -6.51 -5.79 14.94
CA ALA A 140 -5.41 -5.29 15.79
C ALA A 140 -4.38 -4.49 14.97
N SER A 141 -4.04 -4.96 13.76
CA SER A 141 -3.17 -4.23 12.84
C SER A 141 -3.77 -2.89 12.42
N VAL A 142 -5.08 -2.87 12.09
CA VAL A 142 -5.79 -1.65 11.70
C VAL A 142 -5.82 -0.64 12.86
N GLN A 143 -6.09 -1.09 14.08
CA GLN A 143 -6.07 -0.24 15.27
C GLN A 143 -4.68 0.35 15.54
N ALA A 144 -3.65 -0.47 15.41
CA ALA A 144 -2.26 -0.04 15.64
C ALA A 144 -1.75 0.94 14.58
N ALA A 145 -2.24 0.83 13.33
CA ALA A 145 -1.82 1.68 12.22
C ALA A 145 -2.68 2.94 12.04
N ALA A 146 -3.80 3.05 12.74
CA ALA A 146 -4.73 4.17 12.59
C ALA A 146 -4.06 5.50 12.96
N PRO A 147 -4.04 6.49 12.05
CA PRO A 147 -3.51 7.82 12.35
C PRO A 147 -4.40 8.56 13.34
N ALA A 148 -3.85 9.63 13.91
CA ALA A 148 -4.62 10.51 14.79
C ALA A 148 -5.89 11.03 14.08
N GLY A 149 -7.00 11.10 14.82
CA GLY A 149 -8.30 11.53 14.29
C GLY A 149 -9.16 10.41 13.70
N ILE A 150 -8.67 9.18 13.65
CA ILE A 150 -9.47 8.00 13.31
C ILE A 150 -9.95 7.30 14.57
N GLU A 151 -11.27 7.14 14.69
CA GLU A 151 -11.90 6.25 15.68
C GLU A 151 -12.05 4.85 15.06
N VAL A 152 -11.57 3.83 15.76
CA VAL A 152 -11.72 2.43 15.31
C VAL A 152 -12.60 1.69 16.31
N GLU A 153 -13.81 1.36 15.90
CA GLU A 153 -14.74 0.49 16.62
C GLU A 153 -14.63 -0.93 16.06
N VAL A 154 -14.68 -1.91 16.94
CA VAL A 154 -14.66 -3.32 16.57
C VAL A 154 -15.88 -4.00 17.09
N LEU A 155 -16.64 -4.65 16.20
CA LEU A 155 -17.74 -5.52 16.55
C LEU A 155 -17.25 -6.98 16.54
N ASP A 156 -17.41 -7.65 17.67
CA ASP A 156 -17.04 -9.05 17.81
C ASP A 156 -18.19 -9.99 17.37
N ASP A 157 -17.95 -11.29 17.41
CA ASP A 157 -18.91 -12.29 16.96
C ASP A 157 -20.20 -12.32 17.83
N THR A 158 -20.13 -11.95 19.10
CA THR A 158 -21.30 -11.82 19.97
C THR A 158 -22.17 -10.65 19.52
N GLN A 159 -21.58 -9.48 19.35
CA GLN A 159 -22.26 -8.29 18.86
C GLN A 159 -22.85 -8.49 17.46
N LEU A 160 -22.12 -9.20 16.58
CA LEU A 160 -22.62 -9.54 15.23
C LEU A 160 -23.85 -10.41 15.25
N ARG A 161 -23.93 -11.35 16.20
CA ARG A 161 -25.13 -12.18 16.40
C ARG A 161 -26.29 -11.37 16.94
N GLU A 162 -26.06 -10.56 17.97
CA GLU A 162 -27.07 -9.73 18.60
C GLU A 162 -27.70 -8.73 17.64
N MET A 163 -26.90 -8.13 16.75
CA MET A 163 -27.41 -7.22 15.73
C MET A 163 -28.06 -7.90 14.52
N GLY A 164 -28.07 -9.23 14.47
CA GLY A 164 -28.67 -9.99 13.38
C GLY A 164 -27.83 -10.02 12.09
N ALA A 165 -26.51 -9.81 12.15
CA ALA A 165 -25.61 -9.87 11.00
C ALA A 165 -25.39 -11.33 10.52
N GLY A 166 -26.49 -12.04 10.21
CA GLY A 166 -26.53 -13.47 9.99
C GLY A 166 -25.66 -13.94 8.83
N ALA A 167 -25.61 -13.21 7.72
CA ALA A 167 -24.78 -13.58 6.58
C ALA A 167 -23.29 -13.52 6.92
N LEU A 168 -22.82 -12.46 7.56
CA LEU A 168 -21.42 -12.32 7.98
C LEU A 168 -21.07 -13.34 9.04
N TYR A 169 -21.91 -13.49 10.06
CA TYR A 169 -21.70 -14.48 11.09
C TYR A 169 -21.68 -15.91 10.53
N GLY A 170 -22.61 -16.23 9.61
CA GLY A 170 -22.71 -17.55 8.97
C GLY A 170 -21.45 -17.95 8.19
N VAL A 171 -20.79 -17.01 7.53
CA VAL A 171 -19.51 -17.26 6.83
C VAL A 171 -18.39 -17.61 7.81
N GLY A 172 -18.32 -16.95 8.97
CA GLY A 172 -17.21 -17.11 9.91
C GLY A 172 -17.48 -18.07 11.08
N MET A 173 -18.72 -18.51 11.30
CA MET A 173 -19.11 -19.24 12.51
C MET A 173 -18.40 -20.59 12.69
N GLY A 174 -18.04 -21.26 11.61
CA GLY A 174 -17.34 -22.54 11.62
C GLY A 174 -15.85 -22.44 11.92
N SER A 175 -15.28 -21.24 11.91
CA SER A 175 -13.87 -21.03 12.20
C SER A 175 -13.64 -20.90 13.71
N GLU A 176 -12.49 -21.36 14.20
CA GLU A 176 -12.01 -21.03 15.54
C GLU A 176 -11.68 -19.53 15.65
N ARG A 177 -11.25 -18.90 14.55
CA ARG A 177 -10.97 -17.48 14.41
C ARG A 177 -12.26 -16.74 14.06
N LYS A 178 -12.98 -16.27 15.08
CA LYS A 178 -14.32 -15.71 14.94
C LYS A 178 -14.35 -14.40 14.12
N PRO A 179 -15.46 -14.15 13.39
CA PRO A 179 -15.57 -12.96 12.53
C PRO A 179 -15.58 -11.65 13.32
N ARG A 180 -15.17 -10.57 12.66
CA ARG A 180 -15.13 -9.21 13.20
C ARG A 180 -15.62 -8.22 12.14
N ILE A 181 -16.16 -7.08 12.58
CA ILE A 181 -16.25 -5.86 11.75
C ILE A 181 -15.36 -4.81 12.38
N ALA A 182 -14.51 -4.16 11.58
CA ALA A 182 -13.83 -2.93 11.95
C ALA A 182 -14.56 -1.75 11.31
N VAL A 183 -15.00 -0.79 12.11
CA VAL A 183 -15.62 0.46 11.66
C VAL A 183 -14.63 1.58 11.93
N LEU A 184 -14.13 2.20 10.85
CA LEU A 184 -13.21 3.31 10.90
C LEU A 184 -13.99 4.60 10.65
N ARG A 185 -13.90 5.56 11.57
CA ARG A 185 -14.58 6.85 11.44
C ARG A 185 -13.56 7.98 11.40
N TYR A 186 -13.55 8.69 10.30
CA TYR A 186 -12.89 9.98 10.14
C TYR A 186 -13.97 11.07 10.10
N ARG A 187 -13.86 12.07 10.97
CA ARG A 187 -14.86 13.13 11.12
C ARG A 187 -14.19 14.50 11.08
N PRO A 188 -13.91 15.05 9.89
CA PRO A 188 -13.41 16.43 9.78
C PRO A 188 -14.50 17.40 10.22
N GLN A 189 -14.06 18.56 10.78
CA GLN A 189 -14.99 19.54 11.38
C GLN A 189 -15.99 20.15 10.39
N ASN A 190 -15.57 20.30 9.14
CA ASN A 190 -16.37 20.95 8.09
C ASN A 190 -17.07 19.97 7.16
N ALA A 191 -17.13 18.69 7.53
CA ALA A 191 -17.78 17.67 6.69
C ALA A 191 -19.27 18.00 6.45
N THR A 192 -19.64 18.10 5.17
CA THR A 192 -21.01 18.35 4.72
C THR A 192 -21.71 17.08 4.25
N GLN A 193 -20.98 16.00 4.06
CA GLN A 193 -21.48 14.73 3.57
C GLN A 193 -20.90 13.57 4.38
N HIS A 194 -21.62 12.46 4.37
CA HIS A 194 -21.17 11.21 4.95
C HIS A 194 -21.02 10.17 3.85
N VAL A 195 -19.81 9.68 3.66
CA VAL A 195 -19.49 8.63 2.70
C VAL A 195 -19.14 7.35 3.46
N ALA A 196 -19.86 6.27 3.17
CA ALA A 196 -19.52 4.94 3.69
C ALA A 196 -18.83 4.12 2.59
N VAL A 197 -17.63 3.62 2.89
CA VAL A 197 -16.87 2.73 2.01
C VAL A 197 -16.78 1.37 2.68
N VAL A 198 -17.18 0.32 1.96
CA VAL A 198 -17.23 -1.05 2.50
C VAL A 198 -16.21 -1.92 1.79
N GLY A 199 -15.39 -2.63 2.57
CA GLY A 199 -14.35 -3.52 2.07
C GLY A 199 -14.57 -4.96 2.51
N LYS A 200 -14.50 -5.92 1.58
CA LYS A 200 -14.49 -7.34 1.87
C LYS A 200 -13.24 -7.70 2.66
N GLY A 201 -13.42 -8.37 3.81
CA GLY A 201 -12.36 -8.73 4.75
C GLY A 201 -12.26 -10.23 5.03
N ILE A 202 -12.48 -11.09 4.03
CA ILE A 202 -12.32 -12.54 4.20
C ILE A 202 -10.82 -12.86 4.24
N THR A 203 -10.32 -13.17 5.41
CA THR A 203 -8.87 -13.37 5.63
C THR A 203 -8.31 -14.61 4.91
N PHE A 204 -9.16 -15.62 4.66
CA PHE A 204 -8.85 -16.73 3.78
C PHE A 204 -10.13 -17.44 3.32
N ASP A 205 -10.36 -17.53 2.01
CA ASP A 205 -11.55 -18.18 1.44
C ASP A 205 -11.22 -19.57 0.91
N THR A 206 -11.62 -20.60 1.63
CA THR A 206 -11.50 -22.01 1.22
C THR A 206 -12.62 -22.45 0.29
N GLY A 207 -13.70 -21.68 0.14
CA GLY A 207 -14.93 -22.07 -0.56
C GLY A 207 -15.98 -22.74 0.34
N GLY A 208 -15.63 -23.18 1.53
CA GLY A 208 -16.54 -23.88 2.46
C GLY A 208 -16.91 -25.29 1.97
N ILE A 209 -18.21 -25.65 2.01
CA ILE A 209 -18.71 -26.95 1.52
C ILE A 209 -18.36 -27.12 0.03
N SER A 210 -18.45 -26.06 -0.76
CA SER A 210 -17.97 -26.01 -2.16
C SER A 210 -16.48 -25.68 -2.17
N LEU A 211 -15.66 -26.62 -1.72
CA LEU A 211 -14.23 -26.45 -1.53
C LEU A 211 -13.53 -26.06 -2.84
N LYS A 212 -12.73 -25.02 -2.80
CA LYS A 212 -11.93 -24.58 -3.95
C LYS A 212 -10.82 -25.58 -4.25
N PRO A 213 -10.54 -25.84 -5.54
CA PRO A 213 -9.31 -26.57 -5.94
C PRO A 213 -8.06 -25.83 -5.45
N GLY A 214 -6.97 -26.55 -5.13
CA GLY A 214 -5.75 -25.96 -4.61
C GLY A 214 -5.20 -24.80 -5.44
N ALA A 215 -5.24 -24.93 -6.77
CA ALA A 215 -4.81 -23.86 -7.68
C ALA A 215 -5.61 -22.56 -7.54
N SER A 216 -6.91 -22.66 -7.25
CA SER A 216 -7.77 -21.47 -7.01
C SER A 216 -7.68 -20.98 -5.57
N MET A 217 -7.37 -21.85 -4.61
CA MET A 217 -7.27 -21.53 -3.20
C MET A 217 -5.94 -20.84 -2.85
N PHE A 218 -4.89 -21.11 -3.61
CA PHE A 218 -3.53 -20.65 -3.36
C PHE A 218 -3.41 -19.13 -3.12
N THR A 219 -4.20 -18.33 -3.83
CA THR A 219 -4.16 -16.87 -3.72
C THR A 219 -5.13 -16.29 -2.69
N MET A 220 -5.98 -17.12 -2.03
CA MET A 220 -7.10 -16.66 -1.21
C MET A 220 -6.70 -15.99 0.10
N LYS A 221 -5.43 -15.89 0.44
CA LYS A 221 -4.93 -14.96 1.46
C LYS A 221 -5.21 -13.49 1.12
N MET A 222 -5.40 -13.19 -0.18
CA MET A 222 -5.70 -11.82 -0.66
C MET A 222 -7.19 -11.45 -0.61
N ASP A 223 -8.09 -12.36 -0.21
CA ASP A 223 -9.54 -12.13 -0.23
C ASP A 223 -10.05 -11.11 0.78
N MET A 224 -9.14 -10.56 1.56
CA MET A 224 -9.34 -9.41 2.44
C MET A 224 -8.79 -8.10 1.82
N GLY A 225 -8.39 -8.11 0.56
CA GLY A 225 -7.79 -6.94 -0.10
C GLY A 225 -8.71 -5.74 -0.17
N GLY A 226 -10.04 -5.95 -0.26
CA GLY A 226 -11.03 -4.87 -0.19
C GLY A 226 -11.01 -4.13 1.14
N ALA A 227 -10.97 -4.86 2.26
CA ALA A 227 -10.87 -4.25 3.58
C ALA A 227 -9.52 -3.54 3.81
N ALA A 228 -8.43 -4.12 3.31
CA ALA A 228 -7.11 -3.48 3.37
C ALA A 228 -7.06 -2.17 2.56
N ALA A 229 -7.65 -2.16 1.37
CA ALA A 229 -7.75 -0.96 0.53
C ALA A 229 -8.60 0.13 1.19
N VAL A 230 -9.74 -0.24 1.79
CA VAL A 230 -10.61 0.71 2.52
C VAL A 230 -9.88 1.30 3.73
N ALA A 231 -9.18 0.47 4.52
CA ALA A 231 -8.41 0.97 5.66
C ALA A 231 -7.34 1.97 5.21
N GLY A 232 -6.55 1.63 4.19
CA GLY A 232 -5.55 2.55 3.63
C GLY A 232 -6.16 3.83 3.06
N ALA A 233 -7.32 3.75 2.40
CA ALA A 233 -7.99 4.94 1.86
C ALA A 233 -8.48 5.89 2.97
N VAL A 234 -9.09 5.36 4.03
CA VAL A 234 -9.55 6.16 5.19
C VAL A 234 -8.37 6.78 5.92
N PHE A 235 -7.27 6.04 6.09
CA PHE A 235 -6.05 6.56 6.70
C PHE A 235 -5.42 7.67 5.86
N ALA A 236 -5.36 7.48 4.52
CA ALA A 236 -4.88 8.53 3.61
C ALA A 236 -5.74 9.78 3.68
N ALA A 237 -7.07 9.64 3.71
CA ALA A 237 -7.99 10.76 3.82
C ALA A 237 -7.75 11.58 5.11
N ALA A 238 -7.54 10.89 6.24
CA ALA A 238 -7.27 11.53 7.52
C ALA A 238 -5.90 12.25 7.52
N GLU A 239 -4.84 11.60 7.03
CA GLU A 239 -3.51 12.21 6.97
C GLU A 239 -3.43 13.39 6.00
N LEU A 240 -4.24 13.37 4.94
CA LEU A 240 -4.33 14.46 3.96
C LEU A 240 -5.31 15.55 4.37
N GLY A 241 -6.04 15.39 5.48
CA GLY A 241 -7.01 16.37 5.95
C GLY A 241 -8.17 16.58 4.97
N VAL A 242 -8.64 15.51 4.30
CA VAL A 242 -9.79 15.60 3.37
C VAL A 242 -11.03 16.00 4.15
N GLU A 243 -11.74 17.04 3.67
CA GLU A 243 -12.97 17.57 4.27
C GLU A 243 -14.24 16.93 3.67
#